data_fa39668eb66a27aaa050f582e5246eff
#
_entry.id   fa39668eb66a27aaa050f582e5246eff
#
_cell.length_a   1.000
_cell.length_b   1.000
_cell.length_c   1.000
_cell.angle_alpha   90.00
_cell.angle_beta   90.00
_cell.angle_gamma   90.00
#
_symmetry.space_group_name_H-M   'P 1'
#
loop_
_entity.id
_entity.type
_entity.pdbx_description
1 polymer ?
#
loop_
_entity_poly.entity_id
_entity_poly.type
_entity_poly.pdbx_seq_one_letter_code
_entity_poly.pdbx_strand_id
1 'polypeptide(L)'
;MKRVDSVISLIYSLSKSEKKHFSLQVIKDKEEKDYLVIYDIIIKSKQPNGNTVKEEFYRRKPNGSFEVSIQYLYEKLTDTLLTLRKKKDIYYDLLNNLCKARMLYERSLFEECFEILSNTIEQAQFYENNEILTIALKLELEYLLRLNFPNMTEQELFHKHFIQNEALKKIRKITEQSSLHNLLKYRLSHIGSIRTVKQKQDMNDLMVNELYIAASSDSEGNFELTRNHKLFQANYLMGAGDYRAALNSYKELDSLFEQNQQFWSNPPIYYLSVLEGVLGSLRSVSNYNEIPYFLDKLRKLISDSTSLEFKVNARSEERRVGKECRSRWSPYH
;
A
#
# COMPACT_ATOMS: atom_id res chain seq x y z
N MET A 1 -7.48 -10.65 26.42
CA MET A 1 -7.20 -11.75 25.45
C MET A 1 -6.90 -11.23 24.05
N LYS A 2 -7.80 -10.50 23.34
CA LYS A 2 -7.53 -10.03 21.94
C LYS A 2 -6.17 -9.28 21.75
N ARG A 3 -5.72 -8.47 22.70
CA ARG A 3 -4.48 -7.70 22.57
C ARG A 3 -3.23 -8.58 22.63
N VAL A 4 -3.23 -9.61 23.49
CA VAL A 4 -2.09 -10.55 23.62
C VAL A 4 -1.90 -11.33 22.31
N ASP A 5 -2.99 -11.83 21.74
CA ASP A 5 -2.96 -12.58 20.47
C ASP A 5 -2.47 -11.68 19.32
N SER A 6 -2.87 -10.39 19.33
CA SER A 6 -2.38 -9.40 18.37
C SER A 6 -0.87 -9.17 18.50
N VAL A 7 -0.33 -9.07 19.73
CA VAL A 7 1.11 -8.90 19.97
C VAL A 7 1.88 -10.15 19.53
N ILE A 8 1.37 -11.33 19.86
CA ILE A 8 1.96 -12.60 19.40
C ILE A 8 2.04 -12.63 17.88
N SER A 9 0.93 -12.36 17.20
CA SER A 9 0.87 -12.33 15.73
C SER A 9 1.82 -11.29 15.15
N LEU A 10 1.91 -10.10 15.75
CA LEU A 10 2.81 -9.03 15.33
C LEU A 10 4.28 -9.47 15.45
N ILE A 11 4.69 -10.06 16.56
CA ILE A 11 6.07 -10.54 16.79
C ILE A 11 6.44 -11.67 15.80
N TYR A 12 5.50 -12.57 15.51
CA TYR A 12 5.74 -13.63 14.52
C TYR A 12 5.82 -13.10 13.09
N SER A 13 5.12 -12.00 12.78
CA SER A 13 5.18 -11.37 11.47
C SER A 13 6.49 -10.63 11.21
N LEU A 14 7.26 -10.27 12.24
CA LEU A 14 8.51 -9.53 12.13
C LEU A 14 9.57 -10.33 11.36
N SER A 15 10.22 -9.69 10.41
CA SER A 15 11.42 -10.21 9.74
C SER A 15 12.61 -10.30 10.73
N LYS A 16 13.63 -11.07 10.36
CA LYS A 16 14.87 -11.16 11.17
C LYS A 16 15.53 -9.79 11.40
N SER A 17 15.49 -8.92 10.39
CA SER A 17 16.02 -7.56 10.45
C SER A 17 15.24 -6.68 11.43
N GLU A 18 13.90 -6.75 11.42
CA GLU A 18 13.02 -5.99 12.31
C GLU A 18 13.18 -6.45 13.76
N LYS A 19 13.26 -7.76 14.00
CA LYS A 19 13.56 -8.32 15.34
C LYS A 19 14.90 -7.84 15.86
N LYS A 20 15.95 -7.86 15.02
CA LYS A 20 17.27 -7.35 15.39
C LYS A 20 17.22 -5.85 15.72
N HIS A 21 16.54 -5.05 14.92
CA HIS A 21 16.42 -3.61 15.16
C HIS A 21 15.68 -3.31 16.46
N PHE A 22 14.57 -3.98 16.73
CA PHE A 22 13.84 -3.88 18.00
C PHE A 22 14.73 -4.25 19.19
N SER A 23 15.42 -5.38 19.11
CA SER A 23 16.35 -5.82 20.18
C SER A 23 17.48 -4.81 20.44
N LEU A 24 18.03 -4.18 19.38
CA LEU A 24 19.09 -3.16 19.54
C LEU A 24 18.58 -1.85 20.17
N GLN A 25 17.34 -1.46 19.89
CA GLN A 25 16.73 -0.29 20.56
C GLN A 25 16.53 -0.54 22.05
N VAL A 26 16.17 -1.77 22.39
CA VAL A 26 15.89 -2.20 23.76
C VAL A 26 17.15 -2.38 24.60
N ILE A 27 18.25 -2.90 24.02
CA ILE A 27 19.53 -3.09 24.75
C ILE A 27 20.11 -1.75 25.24
N LYS A 28 19.73 -0.62 24.64
CA LYS A 28 20.10 0.71 25.13
C LYS A 28 19.42 1.10 26.45
N ASP A 29 18.29 0.48 26.77
CA ASP A 29 17.59 0.64 28.05
C ASP A 29 18.17 -0.38 29.06
N LYS A 30 19.05 0.06 29.95
CA LYS A 30 19.80 -0.79 30.90
C LYS A 30 18.95 -1.51 31.95
N GLU A 31 17.65 -1.33 32.00
CA GLU A 31 16.77 -1.96 32.98
C GLU A 31 15.94 -3.09 32.33
N GLU A 32 15.79 -4.20 33.06
CA GLU A 32 14.95 -5.33 32.67
C GLU A 32 13.44 -4.96 32.80
N LYS A 33 12.94 -4.26 31.79
CA LYS A 33 11.55 -3.78 31.76
C LYS A 33 10.59 -4.95 31.54
N ASP A 34 9.45 -4.94 32.21
CA ASP A 34 8.45 -6.03 32.18
C ASP A 34 8.00 -6.41 30.77
N TYR A 35 7.84 -5.44 29.85
CA TYR A 35 7.45 -5.71 28.46
C TYR A 35 8.49 -6.53 27.68
N LEU A 36 9.78 -6.48 28.08
CA LEU A 36 10.85 -7.27 27.48
C LEU A 36 10.78 -8.73 27.91
N VAL A 37 10.38 -8.97 29.14
CA VAL A 37 10.13 -10.32 29.64
C VAL A 37 9.04 -10.98 28.81
N ILE A 38 7.96 -10.25 28.48
CA ILE A 38 6.89 -10.74 27.60
C ILE A 38 7.42 -11.06 26.20
N TYR A 39 8.20 -10.13 25.61
CA TYR A 39 8.81 -10.33 24.30
C TYR A 39 9.72 -11.57 24.26
N ASP A 40 10.57 -11.76 25.27
CA ASP A 40 11.44 -12.92 25.40
C ASP A 40 10.66 -14.24 25.54
N ILE A 41 9.60 -14.25 26.35
CA ILE A 41 8.69 -15.40 26.49
C ILE A 41 8.10 -15.80 25.14
N ILE A 42 7.57 -14.82 24.37
CA ILE A 42 6.93 -15.08 23.08
C ILE A 42 7.94 -15.62 22.07
N ILE A 43 9.16 -15.04 22.00
CA ILE A 43 10.18 -15.49 21.03
C ILE A 43 10.69 -16.91 21.33
N LYS A 44 10.86 -17.23 22.60
CA LYS A 44 11.38 -18.55 23.04
C LYS A 44 10.33 -19.65 22.98
N SER A 45 9.06 -19.32 22.95
CA SER A 45 7.97 -20.27 22.91
C SER A 45 7.74 -20.80 21.48
N LYS A 46 7.56 -22.11 21.33
CA LYS A 46 7.25 -22.72 20.02
C LYS A 46 5.79 -22.45 19.56
N GLN A 47 4.88 -22.37 20.50
CA GLN A 47 3.44 -22.12 20.26
C GLN A 47 2.87 -21.28 21.42
N PRO A 48 3.18 -19.97 21.48
CA PRO A 48 2.64 -19.12 22.51
C PRO A 48 1.15 -18.91 22.32
N ASN A 49 0.39 -19.01 23.42
CA ASN A 49 -0.98 -18.51 23.48
C ASN A 49 -1.10 -17.51 24.63
N GLY A 50 -2.18 -16.73 24.63
CA GLY A 50 -2.35 -15.64 25.59
C GLY A 50 -2.27 -16.09 27.05
N ASN A 51 -2.79 -17.29 27.39
CA ASN A 51 -2.77 -17.81 28.77
C ASN A 51 -1.37 -18.26 29.20
N THR A 52 -0.69 -19.04 28.36
CA THR A 52 0.66 -19.53 28.67
C THR A 52 1.68 -18.39 28.80
N VAL A 53 1.55 -17.35 27.97
CA VAL A 53 2.39 -16.14 28.08
C VAL A 53 2.14 -15.40 29.40
N LYS A 54 0.87 -15.29 29.81
CA LYS A 54 0.46 -14.61 31.05
C LYS A 54 0.94 -15.38 32.28
N GLU A 55 0.79 -16.70 32.32
CA GLU A 55 1.26 -17.57 33.41
C GLU A 55 2.79 -17.49 33.56
N GLU A 56 3.52 -17.61 32.43
CA GLU A 56 4.98 -17.52 32.44
C GLU A 56 5.48 -16.14 32.85
N PHE A 57 4.76 -15.06 32.46
CA PHE A 57 5.09 -13.71 32.90
C PHE A 57 4.98 -13.57 34.42
N TYR A 58 3.88 -13.98 35.04
CA TYR A 58 3.71 -13.87 36.49
C TYR A 58 4.66 -14.78 37.26
N ARG A 59 5.10 -15.89 36.67
CA ARG A 59 6.16 -16.72 37.27
C ARG A 59 7.50 -15.98 37.36
N ARG A 60 7.84 -15.15 36.36
CA ARG A 60 9.10 -14.38 36.35
C ARG A 60 8.99 -13.03 37.06
N LYS A 61 7.84 -12.41 36.99
CA LYS A 61 7.53 -11.07 37.54
C LYS A 61 6.22 -11.09 38.32
N PRO A 62 6.18 -11.64 39.56
CA PRO A 62 4.94 -11.77 40.34
C PRO A 62 4.22 -10.45 40.60
N ASN A 63 4.97 -9.35 40.76
CA ASN A 63 4.45 -8.01 41.04
C ASN A 63 4.26 -7.16 39.80
N GLY A 64 4.50 -7.70 38.60
CA GLY A 64 4.37 -6.98 37.33
C GLY A 64 2.91 -6.83 36.89
N SER A 65 2.60 -5.77 36.16
CA SER A 65 1.29 -5.60 35.50
C SER A 65 1.36 -6.12 34.06
N PHE A 66 0.81 -7.31 33.84
CA PHE A 66 0.82 -7.93 32.50
C PHE A 66 0.07 -7.09 31.47
N GLU A 67 -1.09 -6.58 31.82
CA GLU A 67 -1.98 -5.80 30.91
C GLU A 67 -1.31 -4.49 30.46
N VAL A 68 -0.61 -3.81 31.37
CA VAL A 68 0.13 -2.57 31.06
C VAL A 68 1.35 -2.91 30.20
N SER A 69 2.08 -3.96 30.57
CA SER A 69 3.29 -4.36 29.85
C SER A 69 3.01 -4.85 28.44
N ILE A 70 1.91 -5.56 28.20
CA ILE A 70 1.53 -6.01 26.85
C ILE A 70 1.10 -4.81 25.96
N GLN A 71 0.40 -3.83 26.53
CA GLN A 71 0.04 -2.62 25.82
C GLN A 71 1.29 -1.81 25.44
N TYR A 72 2.21 -1.63 26.36
CA TYR A 72 3.46 -0.93 26.13
C TYR A 72 4.34 -1.65 25.08
N LEU A 73 4.40 -2.99 25.12
CA LEU A 73 5.09 -3.79 24.11
C LEU A 73 4.50 -3.56 22.72
N TYR A 74 3.18 -3.55 22.61
CA TYR A 74 2.50 -3.28 21.36
C TYR A 74 2.87 -1.91 20.77
N GLU A 75 2.82 -0.87 21.60
CA GLU A 75 3.17 0.49 21.20
C GLU A 75 4.64 0.58 20.75
N LYS A 76 5.56 0.02 21.51
CA LYS A 76 6.99 -0.01 21.17
C LYS A 76 7.28 -0.76 19.86
N LEU A 77 6.61 -1.88 19.63
CA LEU A 77 6.75 -2.62 18.39
C LEU A 77 6.23 -1.81 17.18
N THR A 78 5.06 -1.20 17.32
CA THR A 78 4.48 -0.38 16.25
C THR A 78 5.31 0.86 15.95
N ASP A 79 5.84 1.56 16.97
CA ASP A 79 6.73 2.71 16.82
C ASP A 79 8.05 2.32 16.12
N THR A 80 8.59 1.17 16.47
CA THR A 80 9.80 0.64 15.82
C THR A 80 9.55 0.34 14.35
N LEU A 81 8.42 -0.31 14.03
CA LEU A 81 8.04 -0.57 12.65
C LEU A 81 7.81 0.72 11.86
N LEU A 82 7.14 1.71 12.45
CA LEU A 82 6.93 3.01 11.84
C LEU A 82 8.28 3.71 11.54
N THR A 83 9.22 3.66 12.49
CA THR A 83 10.57 4.24 12.30
C THR A 83 11.34 3.57 11.17
N LEU A 84 11.20 2.25 11.02
CA LEU A 84 11.81 1.51 9.92
C LEU A 84 11.17 1.81 8.57
N ARG A 85 9.84 2.00 8.56
CA ARG A 85 9.08 2.35 7.34
C ARG A 85 9.42 3.73 6.82
N LYS A 86 9.55 4.72 7.69
CA LYS A 86 9.94 6.10 7.31
C LYS A 86 11.19 6.16 6.42
N LYS A 87 12.12 5.21 6.56
CA LYS A 87 13.36 5.15 5.76
C LYS A 87 13.23 4.42 4.42
N LYS A 88 12.14 3.72 4.20
CA LYS A 88 11.97 2.80 3.05
C LYS A 88 10.81 3.15 2.14
N ASP A 89 9.90 3.98 2.62
CA ASP A 89 8.66 4.28 1.92
C ASP A 89 8.48 5.79 1.89
N ILE A 90 8.48 6.35 0.70
CA ILE A 90 8.36 7.80 0.46
C ILE A 90 7.09 8.38 1.10
N TYR A 91 5.98 7.65 1.11
CA TYR A 91 4.74 8.10 1.72
C TYR A 91 4.90 8.40 3.21
N TYR A 92 5.55 7.48 3.96
CA TYR A 92 5.82 7.68 5.38
C TYR A 92 6.85 8.79 5.63
N ASP A 93 7.83 8.95 4.74
CA ASP A 93 8.82 10.02 4.85
C ASP A 93 8.17 11.39 4.66
N LEU A 94 7.36 11.55 3.61
CA LEU A 94 6.62 12.79 3.35
C LEU A 94 5.67 13.16 4.50
N LEU A 95 4.90 12.19 5.05
CA LEU A 95 4.07 12.43 6.24
C LEU A 95 4.90 12.86 7.45
N ASN A 96 6.05 12.23 7.66
CA ASN A 96 6.95 12.61 8.75
C ASN A 96 7.49 14.04 8.56
N ASN A 97 7.79 14.47 7.34
CA ASN A 97 8.25 15.80 7.03
C ASN A 97 7.16 16.86 7.29
N LEU A 98 5.89 16.56 6.98
CA LEU A 98 4.77 17.43 7.37
C LEU A 98 4.68 17.62 8.89
N CYS A 99 4.84 16.54 9.67
CA CYS A 99 4.86 16.61 11.13
C CYS A 99 6.05 17.44 11.65
N LYS A 100 7.24 17.27 11.07
CA LYS A 100 8.42 18.07 11.42
C LYS A 100 8.22 19.54 11.11
N ALA A 101 7.73 19.87 9.92
CA ALA A 101 7.45 21.26 9.52
C ALA A 101 6.52 21.94 10.52
N ARG A 102 5.46 21.27 10.94
CA ARG A 102 4.53 21.78 11.95
C ARG A 102 5.21 22.03 13.30
N MET A 103 6.00 21.07 13.78
CA MET A 103 6.75 21.22 15.05
C MET A 103 7.76 22.38 15.00
N LEU A 104 8.43 22.58 13.86
CA LEU A 104 9.38 23.68 13.67
C LEU A 104 8.66 25.03 13.68
N TYR A 105 7.52 25.13 12.98
CA TYR A 105 6.70 26.33 13.00
C TYR A 105 6.24 26.73 14.41
N GLU A 106 5.76 25.74 15.20
CA GLU A 106 5.35 25.94 16.60
C GLU A 106 6.51 26.43 17.50
N ARG A 107 7.75 26.22 17.08
CA ARG A 107 8.98 26.67 17.77
C ARG A 107 9.58 27.94 17.18
N SER A 108 8.88 28.60 16.24
CA SER A 108 9.34 29.79 15.54
C SER A 108 10.62 29.60 14.70
N LEU A 109 10.91 28.34 14.29
CA LEU A 109 11.98 27.99 13.37
C LEU A 109 11.41 28.01 11.95
N PHE A 110 11.14 29.21 11.45
CA PHE A 110 10.38 29.40 10.20
C PHE A 110 11.18 29.03 8.97
N GLU A 111 12.47 29.36 8.90
CA GLU A 111 13.32 29.04 7.74
C GLU A 111 13.40 27.54 7.51
N GLU A 112 13.69 26.78 8.54
CA GLU A 112 13.77 25.32 8.49
C GLU A 112 12.39 24.68 8.20
N CYS A 113 11.32 25.29 8.72
CA CYS A 113 9.96 24.85 8.41
C CYS A 113 9.65 24.95 6.92
N PHE A 114 9.92 26.13 6.31
CA PHE A 114 9.66 26.36 4.89
C PHE A 114 10.58 25.55 3.98
N GLU A 115 11.83 25.31 4.38
CA GLU A 115 12.75 24.42 3.67
C GLU A 115 12.19 23.00 3.59
N ILE A 116 11.71 22.44 4.72
CA ILE A 116 11.10 21.11 4.75
C ILE A 116 9.80 21.07 3.93
N LEU A 117 8.96 22.11 3.99
CA LEU A 117 7.72 22.17 3.21
C LEU A 117 8.01 22.23 1.72
N SER A 118 8.95 23.09 1.29
CA SER A 118 9.35 23.18 -0.13
C SER A 118 9.83 21.85 -0.67
N ASN A 119 10.75 21.18 0.04
CA ASN A 119 11.23 19.85 -0.34
C ASN A 119 10.09 18.82 -0.37
N THR A 120 9.16 18.88 0.59
CA THR A 120 8.01 17.97 0.64
C THR A 120 7.07 18.18 -0.54
N ILE A 121 6.84 19.43 -0.95
CA ILE A 121 6.02 19.80 -2.11
C ILE A 121 6.67 19.27 -3.40
N GLU A 122 7.97 19.51 -3.59
CA GLU A 122 8.71 19.03 -4.77
C GLU A 122 8.68 17.51 -4.89
N GLN A 123 8.93 16.81 -3.78
CA GLN A 123 8.88 15.34 -3.77
C GLN A 123 7.47 14.81 -3.98
N ALA A 124 6.46 15.43 -3.36
CA ALA A 124 5.06 15.02 -3.55
C ALA A 124 4.60 15.20 -5.01
N GLN A 125 5.06 16.26 -5.69
CA GLN A 125 4.84 16.46 -7.12
C GLN A 125 5.55 15.38 -7.96
N PHE A 126 6.83 15.12 -7.67
CA PHE A 126 7.63 14.14 -8.39
C PHE A 126 7.04 12.72 -8.30
N TYR A 127 6.54 12.33 -7.12
CA TYR A 127 5.91 11.03 -6.88
C TYR A 127 4.40 11.01 -7.15
N GLU A 128 3.84 12.08 -7.73
CA GLU A 128 2.40 12.24 -8.01
C GLU A 128 1.50 12.02 -6.77
N ASN A 129 2.02 12.25 -5.56
CA ASN A 129 1.26 12.13 -4.32
C ASN A 129 0.42 13.38 -4.07
N ASN A 130 -0.73 13.46 -4.74
CA ASN A 130 -1.59 14.64 -4.74
C ASN A 130 -2.20 14.93 -3.35
N GLU A 131 -2.44 13.93 -2.51
CA GLU A 131 -2.96 14.10 -1.15
C GLU A 131 -1.93 14.84 -0.27
N ILE A 132 -0.69 14.37 -0.23
CA ILE A 132 0.38 15.01 0.54
C ILE A 132 0.71 16.38 -0.02
N LEU A 133 0.75 16.53 -1.35
CA LEU A 133 0.95 17.80 -2.03
C LEU A 133 -0.09 18.84 -1.57
N THR A 134 -1.37 18.45 -1.54
CA THR A 134 -2.46 19.33 -1.10
C THR A 134 -2.31 19.74 0.36
N ILE A 135 -1.92 18.81 1.26
CA ILE A 135 -1.71 19.10 2.67
C ILE A 135 -0.50 20.01 2.86
N ALA A 136 0.62 19.74 2.17
CA ALA A 136 1.85 20.54 2.25
C ALA A 136 1.62 21.98 1.81
N LEU A 137 0.98 22.18 0.65
CA LEU A 137 0.63 23.50 0.14
C LEU A 137 -0.33 24.25 1.07
N LYS A 138 -1.33 23.55 1.63
CA LYS A 138 -2.25 24.13 2.61
C LYS A 138 -1.51 24.65 3.84
N LEU A 139 -0.61 23.85 4.41
CA LEU A 139 0.19 24.27 5.57
C LEU A 139 1.10 25.45 5.24
N GLU A 140 1.78 25.40 4.10
CA GLU A 140 2.66 26.46 3.64
C GLU A 140 1.88 27.79 3.49
N LEU A 141 0.74 27.77 2.80
CA LEU A 141 -0.10 28.96 2.61
C LEU A 141 -0.65 29.51 3.92
N GLU A 142 -1.06 28.62 4.85
CA GLU A 142 -1.52 29.03 6.18
C GLU A 142 -0.42 29.73 6.99
N TYR A 143 0.80 29.21 6.94
CA TYR A 143 1.94 29.77 7.64
C TYR A 143 2.41 31.09 7.01
N LEU A 144 2.44 31.17 5.68
CA LEU A 144 2.74 32.42 4.96
C LEU A 144 1.72 33.50 5.27
N LEU A 145 0.43 33.16 5.32
CA LEU A 145 -0.63 34.12 5.70
C LEU A 145 -0.39 34.69 7.10
N ARG A 146 -0.05 33.83 8.08
CA ARG A 146 0.20 34.25 9.47
C ARG A 146 1.43 35.18 9.61
N LEU A 147 2.40 35.03 8.70
CA LEU A 147 3.61 35.84 8.64
C LEU A 147 3.48 37.05 7.71
N ASN A 148 2.28 37.34 7.17
CA ASN A 148 2.02 38.41 6.20
C ASN A 148 2.84 38.26 4.90
N PHE A 149 3.00 37.04 4.41
CA PHE A 149 3.63 36.69 3.12
C PHE A 149 5.03 37.30 2.92
N PRO A 150 6.01 37.01 3.80
CA PRO A 150 7.35 37.57 3.68
C PRO A 150 7.99 37.13 2.35
N ASN A 151 8.56 38.09 1.63
CA ASN A 151 9.30 37.87 0.38
C ASN A 151 8.53 37.11 -0.73
N MET A 152 7.20 37.18 -0.73
CA MET A 152 6.35 36.51 -1.72
C MET A 152 5.67 37.53 -2.64
N THR A 153 5.68 37.26 -3.93
CA THR A 153 4.93 38.01 -4.94
C THR A 153 3.51 37.48 -5.09
N GLU A 154 2.61 38.33 -5.57
CA GLU A 154 1.22 37.95 -5.86
C GLU A 154 1.18 36.81 -6.91
N GLN A 155 2.08 36.81 -7.90
CA GLN A 155 2.16 35.79 -8.92
C GLN A 155 2.54 34.42 -8.33
N GLU A 156 3.50 34.37 -7.40
CA GLU A 156 3.88 33.13 -6.70
C GLU A 156 2.74 32.60 -5.85
N LEU A 157 1.99 33.48 -5.18
CA LEU A 157 0.81 33.09 -4.40
C LEU A 157 -0.27 32.48 -5.31
N PHE A 158 -0.58 33.12 -6.44
CA PHE A 158 -1.51 32.57 -7.43
C PHE A 158 -1.03 31.21 -7.96
N HIS A 159 0.25 31.07 -8.24
CA HIS A 159 0.82 29.81 -8.72
C HIS A 159 0.67 28.67 -7.70
N LYS A 160 0.92 28.94 -6.41
CA LYS A 160 0.70 27.94 -5.34
C LYS A 160 -0.77 27.51 -5.25
N HIS A 161 -1.71 28.44 -5.32
CA HIS A 161 -3.14 28.13 -5.35
C HIS A 161 -3.53 27.34 -6.60
N PHE A 162 -2.95 27.66 -7.75
CA PHE A 162 -3.19 26.91 -8.99
C PHE A 162 -2.74 25.46 -8.85
N ILE A 163 -1.52 25.20 -8.36
CA ILE A 163 -1.01 23.84 -8.13
C ILE A 163 -1.92 23.08 -7.16
N GLN A 164 -2.36 23.71 -6.07
CA GLN A 164 -3.25 23.09 -5.10
C GLN A 164 -4.60 22.69 -5.73
N ASN A 165 -5.19 23.57 -6.53
CA ASN A 165 -6.46 23.28 -7.21
C ASN A 165 -6.32 22.17 -8.23
N GLU A 166 -5.22 22.12 -8.99
CA GLU A 166 -4.95 21.02 -9.92
C GLU A 166 -4.76 19.67 -9.19
N ALA A 167 -4.06 19.67 -8.06
CA ALA A 167 -3.94 18.47 -7.21
C ALA A 167 -5.30 17.97 -6.72
N LEU A 168 -6.17 18.88 -6.24
CA LEU A 168 -7.54 18.55 -5.82
C LEU A 168 -8.41 17.99 -6.95
N LYS A 169 -8.31 18.54 -8.16
CA LYS A 169 -8.99 17.99 -9.35
C LYS A 169 -8.52 16.57 -9.66
N LYS A 170 -7.20 16.32 -9.58
CA LYS A 170 -6.64 14.97 -9.77
C LYS A 170 -7.14 14.00 -8.71
N ILE A 171 -7.12 14.37 -7.43
CA ILE A 171 -7.64 13.54 -6.32
C ILE A 171 -9.11 13.18 -6.58
N ARG A 172 -9.93 14.15 -6.98
CA ARG A 172 -11.34 13.91 -7.29
C ARG A 172 -11.51 12.88 -8.41
N LYS A 173 -10.81 13.05 -9.53
CA LYS A 173 -10.87 12.12 -10.67
C LYS A 173 -10.40 10.71 -10.30
N ILE A 174 -9.28 10.60 -9.56
CA ILE A 174 -8.78 9.32 -9.05
C ILE A 174 -9.83 8.64 -8.16
N THR A 175 -10.50 9.42 -7.29
CA THR A 175 -11.53 8.91 -6.40
C THR A 175 -12.76 8.41 -7.18
N GLU A 176 -13.20 9.15 -8.19
CA GLU A 176 -14.32 8.77 -9.05
C GLU A 176 -14.01 7.45 -9.80
N GLN A 177 -12.84 7.32 -10.42
CA GLN A 177 -12.40 6.08 -11.08
C GLN A 177 -12.28 4.90 -10.11
N SER A 178 -11.69 5.14 -8.93
CA SER A 178 -11.56 4.11 -7.90
C SER A 178 -12.92 3.62 -7.41
N SER A 179 -13.90 4.52 -7.28
CA SER A 179 -15.28 4.17 -6.91
C SER A 179 -15.92 3.25 -7.94
N LEU A 180 -15.77 3.55 -9.23
CA LEU A 180 -16.28 2.69 -10.30
C LEU A 180 -15.60 1.32 -10.32
N HIS A 181 -14.28 1.28 -10.11
CA HIS A 181 -13.55 0.01 -10.00
C HIS A 181 -14.06 -0.82 -8.82
N ASN A 182 -14.28 -0.20 -7.67
CA ASN A 182 -14.79 -0.88 -6.48
C ASN A 182 -16.20 -1.43 -6.73
N LEU A 183 -17.09 -0.67 -7.39
CA LEU A 183 -18.42 -1.13 -7.79
C LEU A 183 -18.36 -2.29 -8.78
N LEU A 184 -17.47 -2.23 -9.77
CA LEU A 184 -17.24 -3.33 -10.70
C LEU A 184 -16.81 -4.60 -9.96
N LYS A 185 -15.81 -4.49 -9.08
CA LYS A 185 -15.33 -5.63 -8.26
C LYS A 185 -16.43 -6.19 -7.36
N TYR A 186 -17.20 -5.32 -6.71
CA TYR A 186 -18.35 -5.73 -5.90
C TYR A 186 -19.37 -6.52 -6.73
N ARG A 187 -19.81 -5.99 -7.89
CA ARG A 187 -20.78 -6.68 -8.77
C ARG A 187 -20.22 -8.03 -9.25
N LEU A 188 -18.98 -8.08 -9.73
CA LEU A 188 -18.35 -9.34 -10.16
C LEU A 188 -18.22 -10.37 -9.03
N SER A 189 -17.98 -9.92 -7.79
CA SER A 189 -17.89 -10.82 -6.62
C SER A 189 -19.24 -11.45 -6.26
N HIS A 190 -20.36 -10.75 -6.51
CA HIS A 190 -21.70 -11.21 -6.14
C HIS A 190 -22.43 -11.90 -7.29
N ILE A 191 -22.21 -11.45 -8.54
CA ILE A 191 -22.86 -11.98 -9.73
C ILE A 191 -22.03 -13.11 -10.36
N GLY A 192 -20.73 -13.09 -10.12
CA GLY A 192 -19.76 -13.96 -10.80
C GLY A 192 -19.46 -13.47 -12.22
N SER A 193 -19.12 -14.40 -13.13
CA SER A 193 -18.83 -14.05 -14.53
C SER A 193 -20.08 -13.55 -15.26
N ILE A 194 -19.93 -12.54 -16.07
CA ILE A 194 -21.02 -11.97 -16.91
C ILE A 194 -21.30 -12.93 -18.08
N ARG A 195 -22.41 -13.67 -17.99
CA ARG A 195 -22.76 -14.71 -18.97
C ARG A 195 -23.96 -14.37 -19.85
N THR A 196 -24.84 -13.52 -19.34
CA THR A 196 -26.11 -13.20 -20.04
C THR A 196 -26.10 -11.76 -20.54
N VAL A 197 -26.96 -11.51 -21.57
CA VAL A 197 -27.18 -10.16 -22.09
C VAL A 197 -27.68 -9.21 -21.00
N LYS A 198 -28.57 -9.68 -20.11
CA LYS A 198 -29.07 -8.90 -18.99
C LYS A 198 -27.95 -8.49 -18.06
N GLN A 199 -27.05 -9.42 -17.67
CA GLN A 199 -25.91 -9.11 -16.83
C GLN A 199 -24.95 -8.10 -17.50
N LYS A 200 -24.79 -8.15 -18.83
CA LYS A 200 -24.03 -7.11 -19.57
C LYS A 200 -24.71 -5.75 -19.48
N GLN A 201 -26.03 -5.71 -19.64
CA GLN A 201 -26.81 -4.47 -19.51
C GLN A 201 -26.71 -3.87 -18.11
N ASP A 202 -26.70 -4.72 -17.06
CA ASP A 202 -26.55 -4.29 -15.66
C ASP A 202 -25.15 -3.69 -15.35
N MET A 203 -24.18 -3.83 -16.28
CA MET A 203 -22.84 -3.23 -16.18
C MET A 203 -22.67 -2.00 -17.08
N ASN A 204 -23.64 -1.68 -17.94
CA ASN A 204 -23.50 -0.59 -18.91
C ASN A 204 -23.37 0.77 -18.23
N ASP A 205 -24.05 0.99 -17.10
CA ASP A 205 -23.93 2.21 -16.31
C ASP A 205 -22.47 2.48 -15.86
N LEU A 206 -21.77 1.44 -15.43
CA LEU A 206 -20.36 1.56 -15.01
C LEU A 206 -19.45 1.87 -16.21
N MET A 207 -19.69 1.22 -17.36
CA MET A 207 -18.92 1.45 -18.57
C MET A 207 -19.12 2.86 -19.11
N VAL A 208 -20.36 3.35 -19.14
CA VAL A 208 -20.66 4.72 -19.61
C VAL A 208 -20.02 5.76 -18.71
N ASN A 209 -20.14 5.58 -17.38
CA ASN A 209 -19.52 6.50 -16.42
C ASN A 209 -18.00 6.47 -16.52
N GLU A 210 -17.38 5.31 -16.71
CA GLU A 210 -15.95 5.18 -16.86
C GLU A 210 -15.45 5.88 -18.14
N LEU A 211 -16.11 5.67 -19.26
CA LEU A 211 -15.79 6.34 -20.53
C LEU A 211 -15.96 7.86 -20.42
N TYR A 212 -16.98 8.34 -19.69
CA TYR A 212 -17.17 9.77 -19.43
C TYR A 212 -16.00 10.36 -18.62
N ILE A 213 -15.58 9.69 -17.54
CA ILE A 213 -14.45 10.14 -16.74
C ILE A 213 -13.16 10.11 -17.57
N ALA A 214 -12.92 9.05 -18.32
CA ALA A 214 -11.73 8.92 -19.17
C ALA A 214 -11.68 10.01 -20.24
N ALA A 215 -12.80 10.29 -20.92
CA ALA A 215 -12.88 11.33 -21.94
C ALA A 215 -12.73 12.76 -21.37
N SER A 216 -13.19 12.99 -20.13
CA SER A 216 -13.06 14.29 -19.45
C SER A 216 -11.70 14.50 -18.79
N SER A 217 -10.81 13.51 -18.84
CA SER A 217 -9.52 13.54 -18.19
C SER A 217 -8.43 13.87 -19.20
N ASP A 218 -7.67 14.95 -18.96
CA ASP A 218 -6.31 15.09 -19.49
C ASP A 218 -5.43 14.05 -18.76
N SER A 219 -5.66 12.76 -19.11
CA SER A 219 -4.99 11.62 -18.48
C SER A 219 -3.54 11.47 -18.99
N GLU A 220 -3.15 12.25 -19.98
CA GLU A 220 -1.78 12.26 -20.49
C GLU A 220 -0.83 12.68 -19.37
N GLY A 221 -0.05 11.68 -18.90
CA GLY A 221 1.02 11.87 -17.93
C GLY A 221 0.72 11.56 -16.47
N ASN A 222 -0.51 11.19 -16.07
CA ASN A 222 -0.77 10.75 -14.68
C ASN A 222 -0.82 9.22 -14.58
N PHE A 223 0.17 8.65 -13.86
CA PHE A 223 0.29 7.20 -13.69
C PHE A 223 -0.95 6.58 -13.04
N GLU A 224 -1.45 7.19 -11.96
CA GLU A 224 -2.55 6.61 -11.19
C GLU A 224 -3.88 6.63 -11.95
N LEU A 225 -4.18 7.70 -12.66
CA LEU A 225 -5.36 7.78 -13.52
C LEU A 225 -5.29 6.75 -14.65
N THR A 226 -4.15 6.67 -15.35
CA THR A 226 -3.94 5.69 -16.43
C THR A 226 -4.04 4.26 -15.91
N ARG A 227 -3.43 3.97 -14.75
CA ARG A 227 -3.52 2.68 -14.08
C ARG A 227 -4.97 2.30 -13.76
N ASN A 228 -5.72 3.19 -13.13
CA ASN A 228 -7.10 2.93 -12.71
C ASN A 228 -8.02 2.68 -13.91
N HIS A 229 -7.90 3.49 -14.95
CA HIS A 229 -8.63 3.32 -16.21
C HIS A 229 -8.37 1.94 -16.83
N LYS A 230 -7.12 1.62 -17.09
CA LYS A 230 -6.74 0.33 -17.69
C LYS A 230 -7.10 -0.87 -16.80
N LEU A 231 -6.99 -0.73 -15.48
CA LEU A 231 -7.33 -1.78 -14.53
C LEU A 231 -8.85 -2.04 -14.51
N PHE A 232 -9.67 -0.99 -14.61
CA PHE A 232 -11.11 -1.13 -14.76
C PHE A 232 -11.44 -1.90 -16.04
N GLN A 233 -10.89 -1.49 -17.20
CA GLN A 233 -11.11 -2.16 -18.48
C GLN A 233 -10.70 -3.64 -18.45
N ALA A 234 -9.49 -3.93 -17.95
CA ALA A 234 -8.99 -5.29 -17.87
C ALA A 234 -9.87 -6.20 -16.99
N ASN A 235 -10.32 -5.70 -15.83
CA ASN A 235 -11.23 -6.44 -14.94
C ASN A 235 -12.63 -6.64 -15.56
N TYR A 236 -13.15 -5.63 -16.26
CA TYR A 236 -14.41 -5.76 -16.97
C TYR A 236 -14.34 -6.83 -18.06
N LEU A 237 -13.32 -6.78 -18.94
CA LEU A 237 -13.10 -7.74 -20.01
C LEU A 237 -12.93 -9.17 -19.45
N MET A 238 -12.17 -9.31 -18.36
CA MET A 238 -12.00 -10.59 -17.68
C MET A 238 -13.34 -11.14 -17.15
N GLY A 239 -14.15 -10.28 -16.54
CA GLY A 239 -15.49 -10.62 -16.04
C GLY A 239 -16.46 -10.95 -17.15
N ALA A 240 -16.36 -10.28 -18.31
CA ALA A 240 -17.20 -10.50 -19.50
C ALA A 240 -16.79 -11.74 -20.32
N GLY A 241 -15.67 -12.41 -19.95
CA GLY A 241 -15.18 -13.61 -20.65
C GLY A 241 -14.36 -13.33 -21.90
N ASP A 242 -14.05 -12.06 -22.20
CA ASP A 242 -13.10 -11.71 -23.26
C ASP A 242 -11.67 -11.76 -22.74
N TYR A 243 -11.20 -12.97 -22.53
CA TYR A 243 -9.89 -13.24 -21.94
C TYR A 243 -8.70 -12.78 -22.80
N ARG A 244 -8.89 -12.70 -24.14
CA ARG A 244 -7.82 -12.23 -25.04
C ARG A 244 -7.64 -10.72 -24.91
N ALA A 245 -8.74 -9.97 -24.97
CA ALA A 245 -8.69 -8.52 -24.76
C ALA A 245 -8.23 -8.17 -23.34
N ALA A 246 -8.70 -8.91 -22.31
CA ALA A 246 -8.23 -8.76 -20.95
C ALA A 246 -6.72 -8.98 -20.83
N LEU A 247 -6.19 -10.04 -21.46
CA LEU A 247 -4.74 -10.31 -21.45
C LEU A 247 -3.92 -9.15 -22.04
N ASN A 248 -4.37 -8.59 -23.16
CA ASN A 248 -3.70 -7.44 -23.76
C ASN A 248 -3.70 -6.23 -22.82
N SER A 249 -4.85 -5.90 -22.22
CA SER A 249 -4.96 -4.78 -21.27
C SER A 249 -4.10 -4.99 -20.02
N TYR A 250 -4.01 -6.23 -19.50
CA TYR A 250 -3.12 -6.54 -18.37
C TYR A 250 -1.62 -6.49 -18.76
N LYS A 251 -1.25 -6.86 -19.97
CA LYS A 251 0.13 -6.72 -20.46
C LYS A 251 0.52 -5.25 -20.67
N GLU A 252 -0.41 -4.41 -21.11
CA GLU A 252 -0.18 -2.96 -21.16
C GLU A 252 0.00 -2.37 -19.77
N LEU A 253 -0.78 -2.84 -18.79
CA LEU A 253 -0.59 -2.46 -17.38
C LEU A 253 0.77 -2.94 -16.85
N ASP A 254 1.18 -4.17 -17.14
CA ASP A 254 2.50 -4.70 -16.77
C ASP A 254 3.62 -3.77 -17.29
N SER A 255 3.54 -3.38 -18.57
CA SER A 255 4.49 -2.45 -19.17
C SER A 255 4.45 -1.06 -18.52
N LEU A 256 3.26 -0.55 -18.21
CA LEU A 256 3.08 0.72 -17.52
C LEU A 256 3.74 0.71 -16.14
N PHE A 257 3.59 -0.37 -15.38
CA PHE A 257 4.24 -0.52 -14.08
C PHE A 257 5.76 -0.62 -14.20
N GLU A 258 6.28 -1.38 -15.17
CA GLU A 258 7.72 -1.52 -15.38
C GLU A 258 8.40 -0.20 -15.74
N GLN A 259 7.73 0.63 -16.54
CA GLN A 259 8.23 1.96 -16.94
C GLN A 259 8.15 3.00 -15.80
N ASN A 260 7.33 2.78 -14.80
CA ASN A 260 7.01 3.75 -13.75
C ASN A 260 7.24 3.19 -12.33
N GLN A 261 8.37 2.50 -12.12
CA GLN A 261 8.69 1.86 -10.84
C GLN A 261 8.78 2.84 -9.66
N GLN A 262 9.11 4.11 -9.92
CA GLN A 262 9.15 5.18 -8.91
C GLN A 262 7.80 5.46 -8.26
N PHE A 263 6.69 5.14 -8.92
CA PHE A 263 5.33 5.33 -8.38
C PHE A 263 4.78 4.10 -7.66
N TRP A 264 5.55 3.04 -7.53
CA TRP A 264 5.11 1.86 -6.81
C TRP A 264 5.06 2.16 -5.31
N SER A 265 3.92 1.86 -4.67
CA SER A 265 3.86 1.74 -3.22
C SER A 265 4.60 0.48 -2.76
N ASN A 266 5.15 0.50 -1.56
CA ASN A 266 5.75 -0.69 -0.96
C ASN A 266 4.84 -1.22 0.17
N PRO A 267 4.14 -2.33 -0.02
CA PRO A 267 4.23 -3.32 -1.10
C PRO A 267 3.45 -2.92 -2.37
N PRO A 268 3.86 -3.38 -3.55
CA PRO A 268 3.20 -3.04 -4.82
C PRO A 268 1.93 -3.87 -5.04
N ILE A 269 0.91 -3.66 -4.22
CA ILE A 269 -0.34 -4.47 -4.20
C ILE A 269 -1.08 -4.38 -5.55
N TYR A 270 -1.12 -3.21 -6.16
CA TYR A 270 -1.77 -3.05 -7.47
C TYR A 270 -1.04 -3.82 -8.55
N TYR A 271 0.30 -3.86 -8.51
CA TYR A 271 1.06 -4.65 -9.46
C TYR A 271 0.86 -6.16 -9.28
N LEU A 272 0.69 -6.62 -8.03
CA LEU A 272 0.29 -8.01 -7.77
C LEU A 272 -1.03 -8.34 -8.48
N SER A 273 -2.04 -7.48 -8.36
CA SER A 273 -3.34 -7.67 -9.03
C SER A 273 -3.22 -7.71 -10.56
N VAL A 274 -2.28 -6.95 -11.13
CA VAL A 274 -2.00 -7.00 -12.58
C VAL A 274 -1.41 -8.35 -12.96
N LEU A 275 -0.39 -8.82 -12.24
CA LEU A 275 0.23 -10.13 -12.51
C LEU A 275 -0.76 -11.29 -12.32
N GLU A 276 -1.63 -11.22 -11.31
CA GLU A 276 -2.73 -12.18 -11.12
C GLU A 276 -3.69 -12.17 -12.33
N GLY A 277 -4.01 -10.98 -12.84
CA GLY A 277 -4.84 -10.79 -14.03
C GLY A 277 -4.19 -11.38 -15.28
N VAL A 278 -2.89 -11.14 -15.50
CA VAL A 278 -2.13 -11.76 -16.61
C VAL A 278 -2.17 -13.27 -16.51
N LEU A 279 -1.79 -13.83 -15.35
CA LEU A 279 -1.75 -15.27 -15.13
C LEU A 279 -3.13 -15.92 -15.30
N GLY A 280 -4.18 -15.27 -14.78
CA GLY A 280 -5.56 -15.69 -14.95
C GLY A 280 -6.01 -15.71 -16.42
N SER A 281 -5.68 -14.65 -17.16
CA SER A 281 -6.00 -14.53 -18.59
C SER A 281 -5.24 -15.55 -19.44
N LEU A 282 -3.93 -15.73 -19.19
CA LEU A 282 -3.12 -16.75 -19.88
C LEU A 282 -3.69 -18.15 -19.72
N ARG A 283 -4.15 -18.51 -18.52
CA ARG A 283 -4.83 -19.80 -18.27
C ARG A 283 -6.11 -19.92 -19.06
N SER A 284 -6.92 -18.88 -19.06
CA SER A 284 -8.22 -18.86 -19.74
C SER A 284 -8.11 -18.98 -21.27
N VAL A 285 -7.04 -18.42 -21.86
CA VAL A 285 -6.75 -18.57 -23.30
C VAL A 285 -5.86 -19.78 -23.62
N SER A 286 -5.50 -20.61 -22.62
CA SER A 286 -4.65 -21.79 -22.76
C SER A 286 -3.24 -21.49 -23.30
N ASN A 287 -2.72 -20.29 -23.08
CA ASN A 287 -1.35 -19.90 -23.43
C ASN A 287 -0.40 -20.14 -22.26
N TYR A 288 0.10 -21.35 -22.14
CA TYR A 288 0.98 -21.77 -21.03
C TYR A 288 2.45 -21.38 -21.21
N ASN A 289 2.87 -21.03 -22.42
CA ASN A 289 4.27 -20.74 -22.73
C ASN A 289 4.80 -19.49 -22.02
N GLU A 290 3.96 -18.51 -21.79
CA GLU A 290 4.33 -17.26 -21.14
C GLU A 290 4.20 -17.29 -19.60
N ILE A 291 3.52 -18.29 -19.04
CA ILE A 291 3.29 -18.40 -17.59
C ILE A 291 4.60 -18.39 -16.77
N PRO A 292 5.67 -19.14 -17.14
CA PRO A 292 6.91 -19.14 -16.38
C PRO A 292 7.52 -17.75 -16.23
N TYR A 293 7.48 -16.92 -17.26
CA TYR A 293 7.99 -15.55 -17.23
C TYR A 293 7.30 -14.70 -16.17
N PHE A 294 5.96 -14.71 -16.12
CA PHE A 294 5.21 -13.92 -15.14
C PHE A 294 5.29 -14.52 -13.72
N LEU A 295 5.47 -15.82 -13.58
CA LEU A 295 5.75 -16.45 -12.29
C LEU A 295 7.11 -15.99 -11.73
N ASP A 296 8.12 -15.86 -12.57
CA ASP A 296 9.44 -15.38 -12.12
C ASP A 296 9.41 -13.90 -11.72
N LYS A 297 8.61 -13.05 -12.41
CA LYS A 297 8.32 -11.69 -11.95
C LYS A 297 7.67 -11.70 -10.56
N LEU A 298 6.65 -12.52 -10.37
CA LEU A 298 5.96 -12.66 -9.09
C LEU A 298 6.92 -13.09 -7.97
N ARG A 299 7.81 -14.07 -8.23
CA ARG A 299 8.83 -14.55 -7.28
C ARG A 299 9.81 -13.44 -6.87
N LYS A 300 10.25 -12.61 -7.82
CA LYS A 300 11.10 -11.44 -7.51
C LYS A 300 10.39 -10.49 -6.55
N LEU A 301 9.14 -10.13 -6.82
CA LEU A 301 8.37 -9.28 -5.93
C LEU A 301 8.20 -9.86 -4.53
N ILE A 302 8.03 -11.19 -4.40
CA ILE A 302 7.96 -11.88 -3.11
C ILE A 302 9.28 -11.74 -2.33
N SER A 303 10.44 -11.84 -3.01
CA SER A 303 11.75 -11.71 -2.37
C SER A 303 11.97 -10.29 -1.84
N ASP A 304 11.56 -9.30 -2.59
CA ASP A 304 11.84 -7.88 -2.33
C ASP A 304 10.85 -7.25 -1.35
N SER A 305 9.63 -7.81 -1.25
CA SER A 305 8.60 -7.29 -0.36
C SER A 305 8.90 -7.58 1.11
N THR A 306 8.60 -6.61 1.98
CA THR A 306 8.61 -6.78 3.45
C THR A 306 7.22 -7.10 4.01
N SER A 307 6.15 -6.96 3.21
CA SER A 307 4.77 -7.19 3.63
C SER A 307 4.47 -8.69 3.71
N LEU A 308 3.98 -9.14 4.88
CA LEU A 308 3.54 -10.53 5.06
C LEU A 308 2.29 -10.83 4.23
N GLU A 309 1.31 -9.93 4.22
CA GLU A 309 0.07 -10.04 3.44
C GLU A 309 0.38 -10.21 1.95
N PHE A 310 1.23 -9.34 1.41
CA PHE A 310 1.69 -9.44 0.03
C PHE A 310 2.31 -10.80 -0.27
N LYS A 311 3.21 -11.27 0.60
CA LYS A 311 3.86 -12.59 0.44
C LYS A 311 2.88 -13.75 0.48
N VAL A 312 1.88 -13.68 1.36
CA VAL A 312 0.85 -14.74 1.47
C VAL A 312 0.01 -14.78 0.21
N ASN A 313 -0.48 -13.63 -0.27
CA ASN A 313 -1.30 -13.53 -1.47
C ASN A 313 -0.52 -13.98 -2.71
N ALA A 314 0.69 -13.47 -2.91
CA ALA A 314 1.53 -13.82 -4.04
C ALA A 314 1.92 -15.32 -4.06
N ARG A 315 2.22 -15.93 -2.90
CA ARG A 315 2.49 -17.37 -2.79
C ARG A 315 1.23 -18.20 -3.01
N SER A 316 0.07 -17.71 -2.62
CA SER A 316 -1.21 -18.39 -2.91
C SER A 316 -1.44 -18.48 -4.41
N GLU A 317 -1.21 -17.39 -5.15
CA GLU A 317 -1.32 -17.38 -6.61
C GLU A 317 -0.28 -18.27 -7.27
N GLU A 318 0.98 -18.22 -6.86
CA GLU A 318 2.03 -19.10 -7.34
C GLU A 318 1.64 -20.57 -7.20
N ARG A 319 1.10 -20.98 -6.06
CA ARG A 319 0.63 -22.35 -5.81
C ARG A 319 -0.56 -22.73 -6.69
N ARG A 320 -1.51 -21.80 -6.89
CA ARG A 320 -2.68 -22.02 -7.75
C ARG A 320 -2.24 -22.31 -9.18
N VAL A 321 -1.38 -21.46 -9.73
CA VAL A 321 -0.84 -21.66 -11.08
C VAL A 321 0.00 -22.93 -11.19
N GLY A 322 0.86 -23.19 -10.20
CA GLY A 322 1.72 -24.37 -10.20
C GLY A 322 0.96 -25.72 -10.12
N LYS A 323 -0.15 -25.78 -9.37
CA LYS A 323 -1.00 -26.98 -9.31
C LYS A 323 -1.71 -27.25 -10.63
N GLU A 324 -2.28 -26.23 -11.24
CA GLU A 324 -3.00 -26.33 -12.51
C GLU A 324 -2.05 -26.70 -13.66
N CYS A 325 -0.83 -26.18 -13.69
CA CYS A 325 0.18 -26.60 -14.65
C CYS A 325 0.57 -28.07 -14.49
N ARG A 326 0.80 -28.54 -13.25
CA ARG A 326 1.18 -29.96 -13.00
C ARG A 326 0.06 -30.94 -13.34
N SER A 327 -1.21 -30.61 -13.08
CA SER A 327 -2.33 -31.50 -13.40
C SER A 327 -2.54 -31.72 -14.90
N ARG A 328 -2.10 -30.78 -15.74
CA ARG A 328 -2.19 -30.90 -17.21
C ARG A 328 -0.95 -31.48 -17.88
N TRP A 329 0.16 -31.58 -17.15
CA TRP A 329 1.41 -32.22 -17.64
C TRP A 329 1.53 -33.69 -17.20
N SER A 330 0.53 -34.24 -16.53
CA SER A 330 0.50 -35.66 -16.23
C SER A 330 0.32 -36.44 -17.54
N PRO A 331 1.22 -37.38 -17.88
CA PRO A 331 1.15 -38.12 -19.15
C PRO A 331 -0.01 -39.15 -19.22
N TYR A 332 -0.98 -39.08 -18.30
CA TYR A 332 -2.11 -40.02 -18.21
C TYR A 332 -3.46 -39.28 -18.39
N HIS A 333 -3.60 -38.53 -19.46
CA HIS A 333 -4.91 -38.15 -20.03
C HIS A 333 -4.79 -38.15 -21.54
#